data_518c13d7e1a118f391131a9283ce5081
#
_entry.id   518c13d7e1a118f391131a9283ce5081
#
_cell.length_a   1.000
_cell.length_b   1.000
_cell.length_c   1.000
_cell.angle_alpha   90.00
_cell.angle_beta   90.00
_cell.angle_gamma   90.00
#
_symmetry.space_group_name_H-M   'P 1'
#
loop_
_entity.id
_entity.type
_entity.pdbx_description
1 polymer ?
#
loop_
_entity_poly.entity_id
_entity_poly.type
_entity_poly.pdbx_seq_one_letter_code
_entity_poly.pdbx_strand_id
1 'polypeptide(L)'
;MTSIVRFAPSPTGRIHIGNARTAILNWLMALKTGGQFVLRYDDTDTARSTQEYADGIATDLDWLGIRPHRVEWQSKRFARYDEVANRLRAEGRLYPCYETADELDRKRKRQEARKLPPVYDRAPLKLTAE
;
A
#
# COMPACT_ATOMS: atom_id res chain seq x y z
N MET A 1 -23.66 -14.26 0.81
CA MET A 1 -22.38 -14.05 0.05
C MET A 1 -21.23 -14.20 1.01
N THR A 2 -20.27 -15.05 0.68
CA THR A 2 -19.06 -15.25 1.47
C THR A 2 -18.09 -14.10 1.20
N SER A 3 -17.71 -13.33 2.22
CA SER A 3 -16.84 -12.16 2.07
C SER A 3 -15.37 -12.54 2.23
N ILE A 4 -14.48 -11.95 1.42
CA ILE A 4 -13.04 -11.96 1.67
C ILE A 4 -12.66 -10.55 2.11
N VAL A 5 -12.22 -10.43 3.35
CA VAL A 5 -11.83 -9.16 3.95
C VAL A 5 -10.34 -9.16 4.29
N ARG A 6 -9.76 -7.99 4.49
CA ARG A 6 -8.32 -7.86 4.63
C ARG A 6 -7.93 -6.82 5.67
N PHE A 7 -6.92 -7.15 6.45
CA PHE A 7 -6.09 -6.20 7.18
C PHE A 7 -4.71 -6.13 6.52
N ALA A 8 -4.22 -4.95 6.23
CA ALA A 8 -3.00 -4.76 5.43
C ALA A 8 -2.03 -3.76 6.08
N PRO A 9 -1.41 -4.12 7.21
CA PRO A 9 -0.45 -3.26 7.88
C PRO A 9 0.89 -3.25 7.15
N SER A 10 1.58 -2.10 7.18
CA SER A 10 3.01 -2.05 6.85
C SER A 10 3.82 -2.40 8.10
N PRO A 11 4.74 -3.38 8.04
CA PRO A 11 5.54 -3.79 9.19
C PRO A 11 6.73 -2.84 9.41
N THR A 12 6.44 -1.53 9.53
CA THR A 12 7.40 -0.44 9.77
C THR A 12 7.38 0.05 11.22
N GLY A 13 6.59 -0.60 12.07
CA GLY A 13 6.41 -0.31 13.48
C GLY A 13 5.37 -1.22 14.10
N ARG A 14 5.14 -1.05 15.41
CA ARG A 14 4.11 -1.79 16.14
C ARG A 14 2.72 -1.28 15.77
N ILE A 15 1.71 -2.16 15.84
CA ILE A 15 0.33 -1.73 15.67
C ILE A 15 -0.12 -0.90 16.89
N HIS A 16 -1.01 0.03 16.63
CA HIS A 16 -1.66 0.83 17.68
C HIS A 16 -3.18 0.62 17.61
N ILE A 17 -3.90 1.18 18.56
CA ILE A 17 -5.35 0.98 18.69
C ILE A 17 -6.14 1.31 17.40
N GLY A 18 -5.69 2.28 16.62
CA GLY A 18 -6.31 2.63 15.34
C GLY A 18 -6.20 1.51 14.31
N ASN A 19 -5.01 0.87 14.22
CA ASN A 19 -4.80 -0.29 13.34
C ASN A 19 -5.57 -1.51 13.86
N ALA A 20 -5.51 -1.78 15.17
CA ALA A 20 -6.22 -2.88 15.83
C ALA A 20 -7.74 -2.80 15.57
N ARG A 21 -8.33 -1.60 15.68
CA ARG A 21 -9.75 -1.39 15.34
C ARG A 21 -10.08 -1.86 13.93
N THR A 22 -9.23 -1.51 12.95
CA THR A 22 -9.45 -1.93 11.56
C THR A 22 -9.37 -3.45 11.42
N ALA A 23 -8.41 -4.10 12.06
CA ALA A 23 -8.28 -5.56 12.07
C ALA A 23 -9.52 -6.22 12.69
N ILE A 24 -9.96 -5.76 13.86
CA ILE A 24 -11.14 -6.28 14.58
C ILE A 24 -12.41 -6.17 13.72
N LEU A 25 -12.68 -5.00 13.12
CA LEU A 25 -13.88 -4.81 12.31
C LEU A 25 -13.91 -5.74 11.08
N ASN A 26 -12.76 -5.91 10.41
CA ASN A 26 -12.66 -6.86 9.30
C ASN A 26 -12.82 -8.31 9.78
N TRP A 27 -12.21 -8.65 10.91
CA TRP A 27 -12.36 -9.98 11.52
C TRP A 27 -13.82 -10.32 11.86
N LEU A 28 -14.50 -9.40 12.53
CA LEU A 28 -15.93 -9.55 12.86
C LEU A 28 -16.80 -9.70 11.60
N MET A 29 -16.48 -8.98 10.52
CA MET A 29 -17.17 -9.13 9.25
C MET A 29 -16.95 -10.52 8.63
N ALA A 30 -15.72 -11.04 8.67
CA ALA A 30 -15.44 -12.40 8.22
C ALA A 30 -16.25 -13.42 9.02
N LEU A 31 -16.24 -13.32 10.35
CA LEU A 31 -17.02 -14.22 11.22
C LEU A 31 -18.52 -14.15 10.90
N LYS A 32 -19.08 -12.94 10.81
CA LYS A 32 -20.51 -12.73 10.53
C LYS A 32 -20.96 -13.32 9.20
N THR A 33 -20.09 -13.31 8.19
CA THR A 33 -20.44 -13.76 6.83
C THR A 33 -19.98 -15.19 6.52
N GLY A 34 -19.35 -15.89 7.47
CA GLY A 34 -18.66 -17.15 7.20
C GLY A 34 -17.57 -16.99 6.14
N GLY A 35 -16.95 -15.80 6.10
CA GLY A 35 -15.97 -15.41 5.10
C GLY A 35 -14.52 -15.68 5.51
N GLN A 36 -13.58 -15.12 4.73
CA GLN A 36 -12.15 -15.24 4.98
C GLN A 36 -11.56 -13.91 5.42
N PHE A 37 -10.66 -13.96 6.41
CA PHE A 37 -9.82 -12.84 6.81
C PHE A 37 -8.39 -13.06 6.34
N VAL A 38 -7.86 -12.09 5.57
CA VAL A 38 -6.52 -12.12 5.02
C VAL A 38 -5.67 -11.07 5.74
N LEU A 39 -4.52 -11.50 6.27
CA LEU A 39 -3.46 -10.60 6.71
C LEU A 39 -2.50 -10.41 5.53
N ARG A 40 -2.32 -9.16 5.07
CA ARG A 40 -1.35 -8.84 4.03
C ARG A 40 -0.35 -7.84 4.57
N TYR A 41 0.90 -8.23 4.64
CA TYR A 41 1.97 -7.28 4.95
C TYR A 41 2.26 -6.40 3.73
N ASP A 42 2.07 -5.09 3.90
CA ASP A 42 2.41 -4.10 2.88
C ASP A 42 3.85 -3.62 3.12
N ASP A 43 4.79 -4.49 2.78
CA ASP A 43 6.23 -4.43 3.05
C ASP A 43 7.04 -3.99 1.83
N THR A 44 6.46 -3.16 0.97
CA THR A 44 7.13 -2.63 -0.22
C THR A 44 8.21 -1.60 0.11
N ASP A 45 8.14 -0.95 1.27
CA ASP A 45 9.21 -0.13 1.83
C ASP A 45 10.21 -1.03 2.57
N THR A 46 11.11 -1.63 1.80
CA THR A 46 12.08 -2.60 2.31
C THR A 46 13.10 -2.00 3.29
N ALA A 47 13.29 -0.68 3.26
CA ALA A 47 14.22 0.01 4.17
C ALA A 47 13.66 0.13 5.59
N ARG A 48 12.34 0.26 5.75
CA ARG A 48 11.68 0.43 7.05
C ARG A 48 10.92 -0.81 7.53
N SER A 49 10.59 -1.73 6.63
CA SER A 49 9.90 -2.97 6.97
C SER A 49 10.87 -3.98 7.57
N THR A 50 10.53 -4.52 8.74
CA THR A 50 11.35 -5.54 9.41
C THR A 50 10.53 -6.78 9.76
N GLN A 51 11.23 -7.93 9.84
CA GLN A 51 10.62 -9.17 10.29
C GLN A 51 10.14 -9.06 11.75
N GLU A 52 10.89 -8.36 12.61
CA GLU A 52 10.52 -8.12 14.00
C GLU A 52 9.14 -7.45 14.13
N TYR A 53 8.89 -6.41 13.31
CA TYR A 53 7.58 -5.76 13.32
C TYR A 53 6.47 -6.64 12.75
N ALA A 54 6.77 -7.45 11.74
CA ALA A 54 5.81 -8.39 11.21
C ALA A 54 5.41 -9.45 12.25
N ASP A 55 6.38 -10.00 12.98
CA ASP A 55 6.16 -10.96 14.06
C ASP A 55 5.39 -10.33 15.23
N GLY A 56 5.71 -9.08 15.56
CA GLY A 56 4.98 -8.30 16.55
C GLY A 56 3.50 -8.10 16.18
N ILE A 57 3.21 -7.76 14.92
CA ILE A 57 1.85 -7.65 14.41
C ILE A 57 1.11 -8.99 14.52
N ALA A 58 1.76 -10.09 14.15
CA ALA A 58 1.15 -11.42 14.26
C ALA A 58 0.83 -11.78 15.72
N THR A 59 1.75 -11.49 16.64
CA THR A 59 1.57 -11.70 18.08
C THR A 59 0.42 -10.88 18.65
N ASP A 60 0.34 -9.59 18.29
CA ASP A 60 -0.72 -8.70 18.75
C ASP A 60 -2.09 -9.15 18.22
N LEU A 61 -2.18 -9.62 16.97
CA LEU A 61 -3.40 -10.17 16.40
C LEU A 61 -3.83 -11.46 17.12
N ASP A 62 -2.90 -12.37 17.39
CA ASP A 62 -3.19 -13.62 18.12
C ASP A 62 -3.67 -13.33 19.55
N TRP A 63 -3.04 -12.34 20.24
CA TRP A 63 -3.50 -11.89 21.55
C TRP A 63 -4.94 -11.33 21.53
N LEU A 64 -5.34 -10.66 20.41
CA LEU A 64 -6.71 -10.21 20.20
C LEU A 64 -7.66 -11.35 19.78
N GLY A 65 -7.18 -12.59 19.66
CA GLY A 65 -7.96 -13.74 19.18
C GLY A 65 -8.23 -13.71 17.67
N ILE A 66 -7.50 -12.88 16.90
CA ILE A 66 -7.67 -12.73 15.46
C ILE A 66 -6.68 -13.66 14.74
N ARG A 67 -7.20 -14.71 14.10
CA ARG A 67 -6.40 -15.68 13.36
C ARG A 67 -6.67 -15.57 11.86
N PRO A 68 -5.69 -15.10 11.06
CA PRO A 68 -5.88 -14.98 9.64
C PRO A 68 -6.01 -16.35 8.97
N HIS A 69 -6.92 -16.49 8.02
CA HIS A 69 -7.09 -17.66 7.19
C HIS A 69 -5.96 -17.77 6.16
N ARG A 70 -5.36 -16.63 5.79
CA ARG A 70 -4.26 -16.54 4.84
C ARG A 70 -3.38 -15.34 5.16
N VAL A 71 -2.06 -15.52 4.96
CA VAL A 71 -1.06 -14.46 5.12
C VAL A 71 -0.37 -14.23 3.78
N GLU A 72 -0.28 -12.97 3.36
CA GLU A 72 0.32 -12.54 2.11
C GLU A 72 1.39 -11.47 2.36
N TRP A 73 2.37 -11.38 1.46
CA TRP A 73 3.46 -10.40 1.50
C TRP A 73 3.56 -9.70 0.15
N GLN A 74 3.55 -8.37 0.14
CA GLN A 74 3.69 -7.60 -1.09
C GLN A 74 5.07 -7.76 -1.72
N SER A 75 6.13 -7.79 -0.91
CA SER A 75 7.51 -7.97 -1.39
C SER A 75 7.73 -9.28 -2.16
N LYS A 76 6.99 -10.33 -1.83
CA LYS A 76 7.05 -11.61 -2.55
C LYS A 76 6.37 -11.59 -3.93
N ARG A 77 5.81 -10.44 -4.34
CA ARG A 77 5.04 -10.28 -5.57
C ARG A 77 5.63 -9.25 -6.53
N PHE A 78 6.83 -8.75 -6.29
CA PHE A 78 7.46 -7.73 -7.14
C PHE A 78 7.53 -8.15 -8.61
N ALA A 79 7.90 -9.39 -8.92
CA ALA A 79 7.92 -9.89 -10.30
C ALA A 79 6.54 -9.73 -11.00
N ARG A 80 5.46 -9.97 -10.27
CA ARG A 80 4.10 -9.76 -10.79
C ARG A 80 3.79 -8.28 -11.00
N TYR A 81 4.28 -7.41 -10.12
CA TYR A 81 4.10 -5.95 -10.27
C TYR A 81 4.87 -5.43 -11.47
N ASP A 82 6.09 -5.92 -11.71
CA ASP A 82 6.89 -5.57 -12.89
C ASP A 82 6.21 -6.02 -14.19
N GLU A 83 5.66 -7.22 -14.22
CA GLU A 83 4.89 -7.72 -15.36
C GLU A 83 3.71 -6.78 -15.69
N VAL A 84 2.93 -6.41 -14.67
CA VAL A 84 1.78 -5.52 -14.84
C VAL A 84 2.23 -4.11 -15.24
N ALA A 85 3.32 -3.60 -14.64
CA ALA A 85 3.89 -2.30 -14.99
C ALA A 85 4.34 -2.26 -16.46
N ASN A 86 4.99 -3.32 -16.93
CA ASN A 86 5.42 -3.43 -18.32
C ASN A 86 4.22 -3.43 -19.29
N ARG A 87 3.14 -4.14 -18.94
CA ARG A 87 1.90 -4.10 -19.72
C ARG A 87 1.29 -2.69 -19.74
N LEU A 88 1.22 -2.01 -18.60
CA LEU A 88 0.70 -0.64 -18.53
C LEU A 88 1.56 0.36 -19.34
N ARG A 89 2.89 0.15 -19.39
CA ARG A 89 3.78 0.94 -20.26
C ARG A 89 3.46 0.70 -21.72
N ALA A 90 3.31 -0.55 -22.13
CA ALA A 90 2.97 -0.90 -23.52
C ALA A 90 1.60 -0.35 -23.95
N GLU A 91 0.66 -0.24 -23.01
CA GLU A 91 -0.66 0.36 -23.24
C GLU A 91 -0.65 1.91 -23.15
N GLY A 92 0.50 2.54 -22.91
CA GLY A 92 0.62 4.00 -22.75
C GLY A 92 -0.02 4.56 -21.47
N ARG A 93 -0.34 3.71 -20.50
CA ARG A 93 -0.97 4.10 -19.23
C ARG A 93 0.03 4.40 -18.12
N LEU A 94 1.27 3.95 -18.26
CA LEU A 94 2.37 4.21 -17.35
C LEU A 94 3.51 4.84 -18.15
N TYR A 95 3.99 5.98 -17.69
CA TYR A 95 5.09 6.73 -18.31
C TYR A 95 6.15 7.08 -17.26
N PRO A 96 7.43 7.22 -17.65
CA PRO A 96 8.48 7.60 -16.73
C PRO A 96 8.34 9.05 -16.27
N CYS A 97 8.67 9.30 -14.99
CA CYS A 97 8.76 10.62 -14.40
C CYS A 97 10.18 10.80 -13.87
N TYR A 98 10.88 11.83 -14.33
CA TYR A 98 12.29 12.10 -14.00
C TYR A 98 12.45 13.24 -12.99
N GLU A 99 11.37 13.83 -12.54
CA GLU A 99 11.35 14.95 -11.60
C GLU A 99 11.74 14.47 -10.21
N THR A 100 12.61 15.19 -9.57
CA THR A 100 13.02 14.95 -8.18
C THR A 100 11.89 15.34 -7.21
N ALA A 101 11.97 14.83 -5.98
CA ALA A 101 11.04 15.20 -4.92
C ALA A 101 11.00 16.71 -4.67
N ASP A 102 12.16 17.39 -4.73
CA ASP A 102 12.27 18.84 -4.53
C ASP A 102 11.59 19.63 -5.66
N GLU A 103 11.71 19.17 -6.91
CA GLU A 103 11.04 19.78 -8.05
C GLU A 103 9.53 19.66 -7.95
N LEU A 104 9.04 18.48 -7.56
CA LEU A 104 7.61 18.24 -7.33
C LEU A 104 7.08 19.10 -6.17
N ASP A 105 7.85 19.24 -5.08
CA ASP A 105 7.46 20.08 -3.95
C ASP A 105 7.42 21.57 -4.34
N ARG A 106 8.38 22.06 -5.12
CA ARG A 106 8.36 23.44 -5.65
C ARG A 106 7.14 23.69 -6.55
N LYS A 107 6.79 22.71 -7.40
CA LYS A 107 5.58 22.81 -8.23
C LYS A 107 4.32 22.90 -7.38
N ARG A 108 4.20 22.04 -6.36
CA ARG A 108 3.08 22.05 -5.42
C ARG A 108 2.95 23.38 -4.69
N LYS A 109 4.02 23.86 -4.07
CA LYS A 109 4.04 25.16 -3.36
C LYS A 109 3.65 26.34 -4.27
N ARG A 110 4.07 26.31 -5.54
CA ARG A 110 3.69 27.34 -6.51
C ARG A 110 2.20 27.33 -6.84
N GLN A 111 1.59 26.16 -6.92
CA GLN A 111 0.15 26.01 -7.13
C GLN A 111 -0.63 26.47 -5.91
N GLU A 112 -0.23 26.07 -4.72
CA GLU A 112 -0.82 26.49 -3.44
C GLU A 112 -0.76 28.00 -3.23
N ALA A 113 0.38 28.63 -3.53
CA ALA A 113 0.53 30.09 -3.48
C ALA A 113 -0.44 30.82 -4.41
N ARG A 114 -0.86 30.17 -5.50
CA ARG A 114 -1.88 30.68 -6.44
C ARG A 114 -3.30 30.26 -6.08
N LYS A 115 -3.49 29.62 -4.90
CA LYS A 115 -4.77 29.03 -4.45
C LYS A 115 -5.36 28.01 -5.44
N LEU A 116 -4.50 27.32 -6.19
CA LEU A 116 -4.87 26.23 -7.08
C LEU A 116 -4.64 24.88 -6.37
N PRO A 117 -5.47 23.88 -6.65
CA PRO A 117 -5.24 22.53 -6.13
C PRO A 117 -3.90 21.99 -6.68
N PRO A 118 -3.10 21.26 -5.88
CA PRO A 118 -1.80 20.71 -6.29
C PRO A 118 -1.96 19.50 -7.22
N VAL A 119 -2.33 19.74 -8.47
CA VAL A 119 -2.49 18.72 -9.50
C VAL A 119 -1.19 18.57 -10.30
N TYR A 120 -0.74 17.35 -10.50
CA TYR A 120 0.44 17.05 -11.30
C TYR A 120 0.21 17.39 -12.78
N ASP A 121 1.13 18.14 -13.39
CA ASP A 121 0.99 18.73 -14.73
C ASP A 121 1.32 17.75 -15.87
N ARG A 122 1.80 16.53 -15.56
CA ARG A 122 2.21 15.49 -16.52
C ARG A 122 3.27 15.98 -17.51
N ALA A 123 4.17 16.86 -17.05
CA ALA A 123 5.22 17.43 -17.89
C ALA A 123 6.07 16.38 -18.65
N PRO A 124 6.40 15.21 -18.09
CA PRO A 124 7.18 14.20 -18.82
C PRO A 124 6.53 13.67 -20.09
N LEU A 125 5.20 13.72 -20.22
CA LEU A 125 4.52 13.32 -21.47
C LEU A 125 4.81 14.23 -22.64
N LYS A 126 5.39 15.42 -22.40
CA LYS A 126 5.75 16.39 -23.43
C LYS A 126 7.22 16.32 -23.82
N LEU A 127 8.01 15.49 -23.11
CA LEU A 127 9.41 15.28 -23.43
C LEU A 127 9.50 14.34 -24.64
N THR A 128 10.21 14.76 -25.67
CA THR A 128 10.61 13.90 -26.78
C THR A 128 11.79 13.02 -26.32
N ALA A 129 11.83 11.78 -26.80
CA ALA A 129 13.01 10.95 -26.63
C ALA A 129 14.14 11.54 -27.52
N GLU A 130 15.07 12.28 -26.90
CA GLU A 130 16.39 12.57 -27.47
C GLU A 130 17.43 11.66 -26.82
#